data_a2d96c8d405bdef42db11dfd119397e1
#
_entry.id   a2d96c8d405bdef42db11dfd119397e1
#
_cell.length_a   1.000
_cell.length_b   1.000
_cell.length_c   1.000
_cell.angle_alpha   90.00
_cell.angle_beta   90.00
_cell.angle_gamma   90.00
#
_symmetry.space_group_name_H-M   'P 1'
#
loop_
_entity.id
_entity.type
_entity.pdbx_description
1 polymer ?
#
loop_
_entity_poly.entity_id
_entity_poly.type
_entity_poly.pdbx_seq_one_letter_code
_entity_poly.pdbx_strand_id
1 'polypeptide(L)'
;SAEDLQATGLTFERDTETGQQDFVVDANKRRRVSLELKPGGANIEVTPDNLEEYLQLYAEDHSIKTIREQVNAMRQGLNVFLDDALMAKLRAFCTVAEFQLMLCGTPEIDVDDWQASTEYRGGYSAGSDQVKWFWAGVREMTPEERGQLLFFCTGSARAPATGFANLMGYSGQQHCFTIERDDRGVERPPAAASCFNKLKLPPYPSAQTLAAKLRLTFRAEGFHEGAVAT
;
A
#
# COMPACT_ATOMS: atom_id res chain seq x y z
N SER A 1 11.84 -23.01 -26.42
CA SER A 1 12.68 -23.03 -27.64
C SER A 1 12.12 -22.07 -28.71
N ALA A 2 12.86 -21.83 -29.79
CA ALA A 2 12.37 -21.00 -30.92
C ALA A 2 11.11 -21.63 -31.57
N GLU A 3 11.02 -22.93 -31.59
CA GLU A 3 9.89 -23.69 -32.10
C GLU A 3 8.63 -23.52 -31.23
N ASP A 4 8.79 -23.43 -29.92
CA ASP A 4 7.65 -23.19 -29.00
C ASP A 4 7.09 -21.78 -29.18
N LEU A 5 7.93 -20.80 -29.47
CA LEU A 5 7.49 -19.41 -29.70
C LEU A 5 6.69 -19.29 -31.02
N GLN A 6 7.15 -19.93 -32.09
CA GLN A 6 6.42 -19.96 -33.37
C GLN A 6 5.10 -20.70 -33.26
N ALA A 7 5.02 -21.75 -32.45
CA ALA A 7 3.79 -22.51 -32.21
C ALA A 7 2.70 -21.67 -31.50
N THR A 8 3.06 -20.56 -30.85
CA THR A 8 2.08 -19.70 -30.16
C THR A 8 1.30 -18.80 -31.13
N GLY A 9 1.83 -18.53 -32.33
CA GLY A 9 1.25 -17.59 -33.29
C GLY A 9 1.12 -16.16 -32.77
N LEU A 10 2.01 -15.75 -31.84
CA LEU A 10 1.99 -14.41 -31.28
C LEU A 10 2.37 -13.38 -32.34
N THR A 11 1.62 -12.31 -32.40
CA THR A 11 1.88 -11.12 -33.20
C THR A 11 2.12 -9.89 -32.31
N PHE A 12 2.54 -8.78 -32.89
CA PHE A 12 2.69 -7.52 -32.15
C PHE A 12 1.32 -6.89 -31.82
N GLU A 13 0.44 -7.70 -31.25
CA GLU A 13 -0.88 -7.32 -30.78
C GLU A 13 -1.05 -7.69 -29.31
N ARG A 14 -1.95 -7.00 -28.64
CA ARG A 14 -2.40 -7.32 -27.28
C ARG A 14 -3.92 -7.50 -27.29
N ASP A 15 -4.39 -8.62 -26.76
CA ASP A 15 -5.80 -8.78 -26.42
C ASP A 15 -6.14 -7.86 -25.24
N THR A 16 -7.11 -7.00 -25.41
CA THR A 16 -7.70 -6.28 -24.29
C THR A 16 -8.63 -7.24 -23.55
N GLU A 17 -8.13 -7.85 -22.48
CA GLU A 17 -9.01 -8.55 -21.56
C GLU A 17 -10.02 -7.57 -20.98
N THR A 18 -11.29 -7.91 -21.14
CA THR A 18 -12.46 -7.19 -20.63
C THR A 18 -12.42 -7.09 -19.11
N GLY A 19 -11.77 -6.09 -18.57
CA GLY A 19 -11.64 -5.78 -17.14
C GLY A 19 -11.26 -4.34 -16.88
N GLN A 20 -10.60 -3.68 -17.82
CA GLN A 20 -10.36 -2.24 -17.77
C GLN A 20 -11.31 -1.55 -18.76
N GLN A 21 -12.16 -0.72 -18.21
CA GLN A 21 -13.14 0.11 -18.90
C GLN A 21 -12.42 1.10 -19.83
N ASP A 22 -12.19 0.71 -21.07
CA ASP A 22 -12.26 1.70 -22.14
C ASP A 22 -13.74 2.00 -22.32
N PHE A 23 -14.17 3.20 -21.93
CA PHE A 23 -15.52 3.71 -22.08
C PHE A 23 -15.82 3.93 -23.57
N VAL A 24 -16.07 2.86 -24.28
CA VAL A 24 -16.87 2.87 -25.50
C VAL A 24 -17.98 1.84 -25.30
N VAL A 25 -19.10 2.37 -24.80
CA VAL A 25 -20.30 1.61 -24.57
C VAL A 25 -20.90 1.24 -25.92
N ASP A 26 -20.68 0.01 -26.36
CA ASP A 26 -21.65 -0.69 -27.19
C ASP A 26 -22.15 -1.91 -26.40
N ALA A 27 -23.35 -1.78 -25.87
CA ALA A 27 -23.97 -2.67 -24.89
C ALA A 27 -24.26 -4.09 -25.41
N ASN A 28 -23.88 -4.47 -26.63
CA ASN A 28 -24.34 -5.68 -27.27
C ASN A 28 -23.28 -6.57 -27.95
N LYS A 29 -22.00 -6.27 -27.87
CA LYS A 29 -20.96 -7.20 -28.39
C LYS A 29 -19.73 -7.13 -27.52
N ARG A 30 -19.49 -8.15 -26.69
CA ARG A 30 -18.18 -8.49 -26.14
C ARG A 30 -17.23 -8.81 -27.32
N ARG A 31 -16.66 -7.80 -27.93
CA ARG A 31 -15.65 -7.95 -28.97
C ARG A 31 -14.30 -7.82 -28.28
N ARG A 32 -13.49 -8.86 -28.34
CA ARG A 32 -12.06 -8.72 -28.06
C ARG A 32 -11.53 -7.70 -29.06
N VAL A 33 -11.09 -6.58 -28.57
CA VAL A 33 -10.43 -5.57 -29.42
C VAL A 33 -8.94 -5.83 -29.26
N SER A 34 -8.33 -6.31 -30.29
CA SER A 34 -6.89 -6.45 -30.38
C SER A 34 -6.30 -5.05 -30.62
N LEU A 35 -5.30 -4.68 -29.84
CA LEU A 35 -4.58 -3.42 -29.96
C LEU A 35 -3.18 -3.68 -30.53
N GLU A 36 -2.84 -3.06 -31.66
CA GLU A 36 -1.50 -3.16 -32.22
C GLU A 36 -0.48 -2.43 -31.35
N LEU A 37 0.59 -3.12 -30.97
CA LEU A 37 1.69 -2.55 -30.17
C LEU A 37 2.56 -1.58 -30.98
N LYS A 38 2.62 -1.79 -32.33
CA LYS A 38 3.22 -0.90 -33.32
C LYS A 38 2.43 -0.94 -34.64
N PRO A 39 2.55 0.08 -35.50
CA PRO A 39 1.83 0.11 -36.76
C PRO A 39 2.05 -1.14 -37.60
N GLY A 40 0.96 -1.81 -37.97
CA GLY A 40 0.99 -3.07 -38.74
C GLY A 40 1.38 -4.28 -37.90
N GLY A 41 1.38 -4.17 -36.57
CA GLY A 41 1.80 -5.22 -35.64
C GLY A 41 1.00 -6.49 -35.73
N ALA A 42 -0.29 -6.41 -36.11
CA ALA A 42 -1.15 -7.57 -36.34
C ALA A 42 -0.59 -8.57 -37.38
N ASN A 43 0.22 -8.08 -38.32
CA ASN A 43 0.81 -8.88 -39.39
C ASN A 43 2.29 -9.23 -39.14
N ILE A 44 2.84 -8.90 -38.00
CA ILE A 44 4.23 -9.15 -37.65
C ILE A 44 4.27 -10.26 -36.58
N GLU A 45 4.78 -11.41 -36.96
CA GLU A 45 5.00 -12.53 -36.05
C GLU A 45 6.13 -12.23 -35.06
N VAL A 46 5.95 -12.66 -33.82
CA VAL A 46 7.00 -12.60 -32.80
C VAL A 46 7.95 -13.76 -33.01
N THR A 47 9.22 -13.43 -33.27
CA THR A 47 10.32 -14.36 -33.51
C THR A 47 11.38 -14.17 -32.42
N PRO A 48 12.34 -15.11 -32.28
CA PRO A 48 13.45 -14.90 -31.34
C PRO A 48 14.25 -13.62 -31.59
N ASP A 49 14.33 -13.15 -32.83
CA ASP A 49 15.10 -11.97 -33.22
C ASP A 49 14.40 -10.66 -32.84
N ASN A 50 13.08 -10.64 -32.73
CA ASN A 50 12.29 -9.45 -32.40
C ASN A 50 11.54 -9.57 -31.04
N LEU A 51 11.80 -10.64 -30.29
CA LEU A 51 11.14 -10.91 -29.00
C LEU A 51 11.41 -9.79 -27.99
N GLU A 52 12.62 -9.28 -27.92
CA GLU A 52 12.99 -8.20 -26.99
C GLU A 52 12.20 -6.92 -27.28
N GLU A 53 12.07 -6.56 -28.58
CA GLU A 53 11.24 -5.43 -29.02
C GLU A 53 9.76 -5.66 -28.63
N TYR A 54 9.23 -6.87 -28.85
CA TYR A 54 7.88 -7.22 -28.48
C TYR A 54 7.64 -7.05 -26.97
N LEU A 55 8.53 -7.61 -26.14
CA LEU A 55 8.42 -7.53 -24.68
C LEU A 55 8.49 -6.09 -24.17
N GLN A 56 9.36 -5.28 -24.75
CA GLN A 56 9.49 -3.86 -24.41
C GLN A 56 8.21 -3.09 -24.76
N LEU A 57 7.69 -3.25 -25.97
CA LEU A 57 6.45 -2.60 -26.40
C LEU A 57 5.23 -3.07 -25.61
N TYR A 58 5.16 -4.37 -25.30
CA TYR A 58 4.10 -4.95 -24.50
C TYR A 58 4.11 -4.40 -23.06
N ALA A 59 5.29 -4.38 -22.44
CA ALA A 59 5.47 -3.82 -21.10
C ALA A 59 5.14 -2.32 -21.05
N GLU A 60 5.57 -1.55 -22.06
CA GLU A 60 5.29 -0.13 -22.18
C GLU A 60 3.79 0.13 -22.36
N ASP A 61 3.12 -0.65 -23.22
CA ASP A 61 1.68 -0.53 -23.46
C ASP A 61 0.89 -0.90 -22.19
N HIS A 62 1.22 -2.04 -21.59
CA HIS A 62 0.49 -2.56 -20.42
C HIS A 62 0.68 -1.68 -19.18
N SER A 63 1.89 -1.16 -18.95
CA SER A 63 2.22 -0.45 -17.72
C SER A 63 2.02 1.08 -17.81
N ILE A 64 2.18 1.67 -19.00
CA ILE A 64 2.25 3.13 -19.14
C ILE A 64 1.09 3.67 -19.95
N LYS A 65 0.80 3.10 -21.12
CA LYS A 65 -0.21 3.68 -22.02
C LYS A 65 -1.61 3.56 -21.44
N THR A 66 -1.94 2.45 -20.79
CA THR A 66 -3.26 2.20 -20.20
C THR A 66 -3.64 3.16 -19.08
N ILE A 67 -2.65 3.70 -18.35
CA ILE A 67 -2.85 4.62 -17.23
C ILE A 67 -2.39 6.05 -17.52
N ARG A 68 -1.89 6.32 -18.73
CA ARG A 68 -1.28 7.62 -19.08
C ARG A 68 -2.24 8.79 -18.90
N GLU A 69 -3.49 8.62 -19.31
CA GLU A 69 -4.50 9.69 -19.19
C GLU A 69 -4.82 9.97 -17.72
N GLN A 70 -4.98 8.92 -16.92
CA GLN A 70 -5.23 9.04 -15.49
C GLN A 70 -4.03 9.69 -14.79
N VAL A 71 -2.82 9.25 -15.09
CA VAL A 71 -1.59 9.85 -14.54
C VAL A 71 -1.44 11.32 -14.97
N ASN A 72 -1.76 11.65 -16.21
CA ASN A 72 -1.74 13.03 -16.68
C ASN A 72 -2.79 13.90 -15.97
N ALA A 73 -4.00 13.38 -15.76
CA ALA A 73 -5.04 14.08 -15.01
C ALA A 73 -4.62 14.31 -13.55
N MET A 74 -4.05 13.29 -12.91
CA MET A 74 -3.49 13.40 -11.55
C MET A 74 -2.36 14.45 -11.50
N ARG A 75 -1.46 14.42 -12.49
CA ARG A 75 -0.36 15.40 -12.59
C ARG A 75 -0.88 16.82 -12.78
N GLN A 76 -1.91 17.02 -13.61
CA GLN A 76 -2.53 18.34 -13.80
C GLN A 76 -3.15 18.85 -12.49
N GLY A 77 -3.85 17.98 -11.74
CA GLY A 77 -4.38 18.35 -10.43
C GLY A 77 -3.29 18.67 -9.41
N LEU A 78 -2.21 17.90 -9.41
CA LEU A 78 -1.07 18.13 -8.51
C LEU A 78 -0.33 19.43 -8.83
N ASN A 79 -0.22 19.78 -10.10
CA ASN A 79 0.45 21.02 -10.55
C ASN A 79 -0.24 22.31 -10.08
N VAL A 80 -1.49 22.22 -9.61
CA VAL A 80 -2.18 23.36 -8.95
C VAL A 80 -1.45 23.76 -7.66
N PHE A 81 -0.86 22.79 -6.97
CA PHE A 81 -0.16 23.01 -5.68
C PHE A 81 1.37 22.95 -5.83
N LEU A 82 1.85 22.09 -6.72
CA LEU A 82 3.27 21.85 -6.98
C LEU A 82 3.58 22.30 -8.42
N ASP A 83 3.76 23.61 -8.59
CA ASP A 83 4.11 24.18 -9.89
C ASP A 83 5.51 23.73 -10.34
N ASP A 84 5.83 23.99 -11.61
CA ASP A 84 7.11 23.57 -12.20
C ASP A 84 8.32 24.19 -11.50
N ALA A 85 8.19 25.41 -10.92
CA ALA A 85 9.25 26.07 -10.19
C ALA A 85 9.53 25.39 -8.84
N LEU A 86 8.48 24.99 -8.13
CA LEU A 86 8.60 24.23 -6.88
C LEU A 86 9.13 22.83 -7.14
N MET A 87 8.64 22.17 -8.23
CA MET A 87 9.14 20.86 -8.64
C MET A 87 10.62 20.90 -9.03
N ALA A 88 11.08 21.96 -9.69
CA ALA A 88 12.50 22.13 -10.00
C ALA A 88 13.35 22.28 -8.73
N LYS A 89 12.86 23.03 -7.74
CA LYS A 89 13.53 23.13 -6.43
C LYS A 89 13.58 21.78 -5.71
N LEU A 90 12.47 21.06 -5.65
CA LEU A 90 12.42 19.73 -5.01
C LEU A 90 13.43 18.77 -5.64
N ARG A 91 13.51 18.73 -6.99
CA ARG A 91 14.49 17.89 -7.70
C ARG A 91 15.94 18.28 -7.45
N ALA A 92 16.21 19.54 -7.07
CA ALA A 92 17.55 20.00 -6.73
C ALA A 92 17.96 19.60 -5.29
N PHE A 93 16.99 19.35 -4.42
CA PHE A 93 17.23 19.05 -3.00
C PHE A 93 17.08 17.58 -2.65
N CYS A 94 16.25 16.80 -3.39
CA CYS A 94 16.03 15.40 -3.08
C CYS A 94 15.88 14.57 -4.36
N THR A 95 16.28 13.32 -4.25
CA THR A 95 16.02 12.27 -5.23
C THR A 95 14.56 11.83 -5.17
N VAL A 96 14.10 11.09 -6.18
CA VAL A 96 12.74 10.50 -6.18
C VAL A 96 12.54 9.59 -4.97
N ALA A 97 13.55 8.79 -4.60
CA ALA A 97 13.47 7.87 -3.47
C ALA A 97 13.34 8.62 -2.12
N GLU A 98 14.11 9.70 -1.93
CA GLU A 98 14.00 10.55 -0.74
C GLU A 98 12.65 11.28 -0.68
N PHE A 99 12.15 11.75 -1.81
CA PHE A 99 10.83 12.37 -1.88
C PHE A 99 9.72 11.36 -1.55
N GLN A 100 9.83 10.13 -2.06
CA GLN A 100 8.92 9.04 -1.72
C GLN A 100 8.96 8.71 -0.22
N LEU A 101 10.15 8.67 0.38
CA LEU A 101 10.32 8.46 1.81
C LEU A 101 9.67 9.58 2.63
N MET A 102 9.81 10.83 2.20
CA MET A 102 9.19 11.99 2.86
C MET A 102 7.66 11.94 2.81
N LEU A 103 7.09 11.51 1.68
CA LEU A 103 5.63 11.45 1.48
C LEU A 103 5.00 10.23 2.13
N CYS A 104 5.64 9.08 1.98
CA CYS A 104 5.04 7.79 2.32
C CYS A 104 5.55 7.21 3.65
N GLY A 105 6.65 7.72 4.19
CA GLY A 105 7.33 7.10 5.33
C GLY A 105 8.09 5.83 4.96
N THR A 106 8.71 5.19 5.97
CA THR A 106 9.47 3.96 5.80
C THR A 106 8.60 2.72 5.96
N PRO A 107 8.77 1.68 5.12
CA PRO A 107 8.11 0.40 5.31
C PRO A 107 8.68 -0.37 6.51
N GLU A 108 9.89 -0.07 6.92
CA GLU A 108 10.54 -0.68 8.07
C GLU A 108 10.01 -0.05 9.36
N ILE A 109 9.42 -0.88 10.22
CA ILE A 109 8.80 -0.45 11.48
C ILE A 109 9.73 -0.85 12.62
N ASP A 110 10.40 0.15 13.20
CA ASP A 110 11.16 -0.03 14.43
C ASP A 110 10.20 -0.13 15.63
N VAL A 111 10.08 -1.33 16.18
CA VAL A 111 9.16 -1.62 17.29
C VAL A 111 9.61 -0.95 18.59
N ASP A 112 10.92 -0.76 18.77
CA ASP A 112 11.45 -0.14 19.99
C ASP A 112 11.19 1.37 19.98
N ASP A 113 11.37 2.05 18.83
CA ASP A 113 10.97 3.45 18.67
C ASP A 113 9.44 3.60 18.80
N TRP A 114 8.66 2.69 18.21
CA TRP A 114 7.20 2.69 18.35
C TRP A 114 6.78 2.59 19.80
N GLN A 115 7.34 1.64 20.55
CA GLN A 115 7.06 1.46 21.97
C GLN A 115 7.49 2.65 22.82
N ALA A 116 8.69 3.18 22.57
CA ALA A 116 9.24 4.32 23.31
C ALA A 116 8.41 5.61 23.13
N SER A 117 7.78 5.76 21.94
CA SER A 117 6.95 6.91 21.57
C SER A 117 5.46 6.71 21.88
N THR A 118 5.09 5.63 22.61
CA THR A 118 3.69 5.27 22.89
C THR A 118 3.23 5.81 24.23
N GLU A 119 2.07 6.45 24.26
CA GLU A 119 1.35 6.82 25.47
C GLU A 119 0.39 5.73 25.93
N TYR A 120 0.19 5.64 27.24
CA TYR A 120 -0.74 4.67 27.85
C TYR A 120 -1.81 5.41 28.63
N ARG A 121 -3.09 5.04 28.43
CA ARG A 121 -4.24 5.72 29.04
C ARG A 121 -5.27 4.71 29.57
N GLY A 122 -6.25 5.21 30.32
CA GLY A 122 -7.35 4.38 30.86
C GLY A 122 -6.92 3.41 31.97
N GLY A 123 -5.82 3.70 32.68
CA GLY A 123 -5.28 2.83 33.71
C GLY A 123 -4.20 1.87 33.22
N TYR A 124 -3.89 1.86 31.93
CA TYR A 124 -2.70 1.17 31.42
C TYR A 124 -1.43 1.99 31.65
N SER A 125 -0.34 1.28 31.83
CA SER A 125 1.02 1.81 31.90
C SER A 125 1.97 0.86 31.18
N ALA A 126 3.21 1.27 30.96
CA ALA A 126 4.25 0.39 30.41
C ALA A 126 4.46 -0.90 31.25
N GLY A 127 4.13 -0.86 32.55
CA GLY A 127 4.22 -1.98 33.48
C GLY A 127 3.04 -2.95 33.42
N SER A 128 1.93 -2.59 32.76
CA SER A 128 0.72 -3.44 32.68
C SER A 128 0.98 -4.71 31.87
N ASP A 129 0.47 -5.85 32.32
CA ASP A 129 0.72 -7.15 31.67
C ASP A 129 0.20 -7.16 30.22
N GLN A 130 -0.99 -6.60 29.97
CA GLN A 130 -1.55 -6.51 28.62
C GLN A 130 -0.65 -5.69 27.67
N VAL A 131 -0.04 -4.62 28.16
CA VAL A 131 0.90 -3.80 27.40
C VAL A 131 2.18 -4.57 27.09
N LYS A 132 2.73 -5.29 28.05
CA LYS A 132 3.90 -6.16 27.85
C LYS A 132 3.61 -7.26 26.84
N TRP A 133 2.45 -7.93 26.96
CA TRP A 133 2.04 -8.97 26.01
C TRP A 133 1.80 -8.41 24.61
N PHE A 134 1.23 -7.20 24.49
CA PHE A 134 1.04 -6.53 23.22
C PHE A 134 2.39 -6.32 22.52
N TRP A 135 3.36 -5.71 23.18
CA TRP A 135 4.66 -5.44 22.58
C TRP A 135 5.47 -6.72 22.29
N ALA A 136 5.36 -7.72 23.15
CA ALA A 136 5.94 -9.03 22.86
C ALA A 136 5.35 -9.63 21.58
N GLY A 137 4.03 -9.59 21.43
CA GLY A 137 3.36 -10.05 20.23
C GLY A 137 3.71 -9.26 18.97
N VAL A 138 3.84 -7.93 19.06
CA VAL A 138 4.27 -7.09 17.94
C VAL A 138 5.69 -7.41 17.46
N ARG A 139 6.60 -7.75 18.38
CA ARG A 139 7.97 -8.18 18.02
C ARG A 139 8.00 -9.51 17.28
N GLU A 140 7.05 -10.41 17.55
CA GLU A 140 6.91 -11.69 16.86
C GLU A 140 6.22 -11.60 15.49
N MET A 141 5.57 -10.48 15.17
CA MET A 141 4.90 -10.25 13.90
C MET A 141 5.89 -10.11 12.74
N THR A 142 5.47 -10.57 11.55
CA THR A 142 6.19 -10.27 10.31
C THR A 142 6.14 -8.76 10.00
N PRO A 143 7.02 -8.24 9.13
CA PRO A 143 6.96 -6.84 8.70
C PRO A 143 5.58 -6.45 8.14
N GLU A 144 4.96 -7.35 7.39
CA GLU A 144 3.63 -7.15 6.78
C GLU A 144 2.54 -7.07 7.88
N GLU A 145 2.56 -7.97 8.85
CA GLU A 145 1.62 -7.96 9.98
C GLU A 145 1.76 -6.67 10.82
N ARG A 146 2.99 -6.19 11.02
CA ARG A 146 3.25 -4.91 11.69
C ARG A 146 2.66 -3.74 10.92
N GLY A 147 2.83 -3.73 9.58
CA GLY A 147 2.23 -2.74 8.70
C GLY A 147 0.71 -2.75 8.77
N GLN A 148 0.09 -3.92 8.78
CA GLN A 148 -1.36 -4.06 8.90
C GLN A 148 -1.88 -3.55 10.25
N LEU A 149 -1.18 -3.90 11.34
CA LEU A 149 -1.52 -3.40 12.67
C LEU A 149 -1.38 -1.87 12.75
N LEU A 150 -0.29 -1.33 12.22
CA LEU A 150 -0.08 0.12 12.19
C LEU A 150 -1.17 0.82 11.38
N PHE A 151 -1.51 0.27 10.21
CA PHE A 151 -2.59 0.79 9.39
C PHE A 151 -3.93 0.77 10.12
N PHE A 152 -4.27 -0.33 10.77
CA PHE A 152 -5.49 -0.43 11.57
C PHE A 152 -5.57 0.68 12.62
N CYS A 153 -4.46 1.00 13.26
CA CYS A 153 -4.41 1.98 14.35
C CYS A 153 -4.30 3.44 13.88
N THR A 154 -3.74 3.69 12.68
CA THR A 154 -3.34 5.05 12.25
C THR A 154 -3.84 5.43 10.86
N GLY A 155 -4.25 4.46 10.05
CA GLY A 155 -4.57 4.65 8.63
C GLY A 155 -3.34 4.66 7.72
N SER A 156 -2.12 4.42 8.24
CA SER A 156 -0.88 4.28 7.46
C SER A 156 -0.17 2.99 7.81
N ALA A 157 0.22 2.21 6.79
CA ALA A 157 1.01 0.99 6.97
C ALA A 157 2.53 1.27 7.12
N ARG A 158 2.93 2.55 7.09
CA ARG A 158 4.34 2.97 7.09
C ARG A 158 4.61 3.88 8.28
N ALA A 159 5.77 3.69 8.88
CA ALA A 159 6.24 4.55 9.96
C ALA A 159 6.68 5.93 9.40
N PRO A 160 6.52 7.02 10.16
CA PRO A 160 7.09 8.31 9.78
C PRO A 160 8.61 8.20 9.54
N ALA A 161 9.11 8.82 8.49
CA ALA A 161 10.56 8.83 8.20
C ALA A 161 11.41 9.45 9.34
N THR A 162 10.78 10.27 10.17
CA THR A 162 11.39 10.95 11.32
C THR A 162 11.15 10.24 12.66
N GLY A 163 10.60 9.01 12.63
CA GLY A 163 10.30 8.22 13.82
C GLY A 163 8.90 8.43 14.39
N PHE A 164 8.48 7.52 15.27
CA PHE A 164 7.13 7.49 15.85
C PHE A 164 6.82 8.66 16.78
N ALA A 165 7.85 9.31 17.33
CA ALA A 165 7.67 10.55 18.10
C ALA A 165 7.01 11.66 17.28
N ASN A 166 7.15 11.63 15.94
CA ASN A 166 6.59 12.61 15.02
C ASN A 166 5.31 12.11 14.30
N LEU A 167 4.64 11.11 14.85
CA LEU A 167 3.41 10.59 14.28
C LEU A 167 2.33 11.69 14.26
N MET A 168 1.67 11.84 13.10
CA MET A 168 0.68 12.88 12.87
C MET A 168 -0.73 12.32 12.99
N GLY A 169 -1.64 13.08 13.59
CA GLY A 169 -3.07 12.78 13.57
C GLY A 169 -3.77 13.41 12.36
N TYR A 170 -5.09 13.18 12.25
CA TYR A 170 -5.91 13.63 11.12
C TYR A 170 -5.89 15.16 10.89
N SER A 171 -5.65 15.94 11.95
CA SER A 171 -5.59 17.40 11.88
C SER A 171 -4.25 17.95 11.39
N GLY A 172 -3.28 17.08 11.06
CA GLY A 172 -1.91 17.47 10.75
C GLY A 172 -1.13 17.94 11.96
N GLN A 173 -1.63 17.72 13.18
CA GLN A 173 -0.90 17.95 14.43
C GLN A 173 -0.22 16.67 14.89
N GLN A 174 0.89 16.81 15.57
CA GLN A 174 1.58 15.69 16.20
C GLN A 174 0.65 15.02 17.22
N HIS A 175 0.48 13.70 17.09
CA HIS A 175 -0.37 12.91 17.95
C HIS A 175 0.28 11.55 18.20
N CYS A 176 0.84 11.37 19.38
CA CYS A 176 1.52 10.13 19.76
C CYS A 176 0.61 8.91 19.64
N PHE A 177 1.19 7.77 19.29
CA PHE A 177 0.47 6.52 19.37
C PHE A 177 0.01 6.26 20.81
N THR A 178 -1.25 5.89 20.99
CA THR A 178 -1.84 5.73 22.31
C THR A 178 -2.46 4.35 22.47
N ILE A 179 -2.11 3.62 23.52
CA ILE A 179 -2.82 2.41 23.94
C ILE A 179 -3.72 2.77 25.12
N GLU A 180 -5.03 2.68 24.91
CA GLU A 180 -6.05 2.99 25.92
C GLU A 180 -6.79 1.72 26.33
N ARG A 181 -6.97 1.52 27.63
CA ARG A 181 -7.76 0.39 28.14
C ARG A 181 -9.21 0.52 27.73
N ASP A 182 -9.77 -0.59 27.23
CA ASP A 182 -11.17 -0.69 26.83
C ASP A 182 -11.95 -1.57 27.81
N ASP A 183 -12.73 -0.96 28.67
CA ASP A 183 -13.52 -1.68 29.70
C ASP A 183 -14.86 -2.19 29.20
N ARG A 184 -15.14 -2.15 27.87
CA ARG A 184 -16.40 -2.63 27.29
C ARG A 184 -16.54 -4.16 27.27
N GLY A 185 -15.53 -4.90 27.70
CA GLY A 185 -15.55 -6.34 27.85
C GLY A 185 -14.46 -7.07 27.06
N VAL A 186 -13.94 -8.13 27.65
CA VAL A 186 -12.83 -8.96 27.11
C VAL A 186 -13.23 -9.84 25.92
N GLU A 187 -14.52 -10.01 25.68
CA GLU A 187 -15.00 -10.77 24.52
C GLU A 187 -14.85 -10.01 23.20
N ARG A 188 -14.75 -8.69 23.26
CA ARG A 188 -14.59 -7.84 22.08
C ARG A 188 -13.16 -7.89 21.53
N PRO A 189 -12.99 -7.79 20.22
CA PRO A 189 -11.67 -7.53 19.64
C PRO A 189 -11.19 -6.13 20.02
N PRO A 190 -9.88 -5.85 19.90
CA PRO A 190 -9.36 -4.48 19.95
C PRO A 190 -10.06 -3.59 18.94
N ALA A 191 -10.16 -2.30 19.25
CA ALA A 191 -10.72 -1.30 18.34
C ALA A 191 -9.72 -0.16 18.15
N ALA A 192 -9.77 0.51 17.01
CA ALA A 192 -8.92 1.65 16.73
C ALA A 192 -9.73 2.95 16.59
N ALA A 193 -9.05 4.05 16.86
CA ALA A 193 -9.48 5.39 16.48
C ALA A 193 -8.32 6.02 15.68
N SER A 194 -8.26 5.70 14.39
CA SER A 194 -7.14 6.02 13.50
C SER A 194 -6.87 7.52 13.38
N CYS A 195 -7.92 8.35 13.45
CA CYS A 195 -7.77 9.80 13.49
C CYS A 195 -6.92 10.30 14.67
N PHE A 196 -6.82 9.51 15.73
CA PHE A 196 -6.11 9.85 16.96
C PHE A 196 -4.94 8.90 17.24
N ASN A 197 -4.52 8.09 16.26
CA ASN A 197 -3.45 7.09 16.41
C ASN A 197 -3.64 6.22 17.65
N LYS A 198 -4.87 5.79 17.92
CA LYS A 198 -5.24 5.15 19.17
C LYS A 198 -5.69 3.72 18.99
N LEU A 199 -5.12 2.82 19.80
CA LEU A 199 -5.59 1.45 20.00
C LEU A 199 -6.35 1.35 21.31
N LYS A 200 -7.60 0.90 21.26
CA LYS A 200 -8.41 0.53 22.43
C LYS A 200 -8.25 -0.95 22.69
N LEU A 201 -7.58 -1.29 23.76
CA LEU A 201 -7.17 -2.65 24.11
C LEU A 201 -7.94 -3.15 25.34
N PRO A 202 -8.83 -4.16 25.19
CA PRO A 202 -9.48 -4.77 26.34
C PRO A 202 -8.48 -5.44 27.31
N PRO A 203 -8.81 -5.51 28.62
CA PRO A 203 -7.95 -6.13 29.63
C PRO A 203 -8.02 -7.66 29.56
N TYR A 204 -7.51 -8.23 28.46
CA TYR A 204 -7.50 -9.68 28.24
C TYR A 204 -6.79 -10.42 29.35
N PRO A 205 -7.28 -11.63 29.69
CA PRO A 205 -6.77 -12.41 30.84
C PRO A 205 -5.43 -13.09 30.54
N SER A 206 -5.02 -13.21 29.27
CA SER A 206 -3.76 -13.87 28.89
C SER A 206 -3.17 -13.31 27.61
N ALA A 207 -1.86 -13.49 27.42
CA ALA A 207 -1.14 -13.17 26.20
C ALA A 207 -1.71 -13.90 24.98
N GLN A 208 -2.12 -15.17 25.13
CA GLN A 208 -2.70 -15.97 24.05
C GLN A 208 -4.03 -15.39 23.57
N THR A 209 -4.90 -14.99 24.50
CA THR A 209 -6.19 -14.35 24.17
C THR A 209 -5.94 -13.04 23.42
N LEU A 210 -5.01 -12.22 23.93
CA LEU A 210 -4.65 -10.96 23.29
C LEU A 210 -4.14 -11.18 21.85
N ALA A 211 -3.19 -12.09 21.65
CA ALA A 211 -2.62 -12.38 20.34
C ALA A 211 -3.68 -12.89 19.36
N ALA A 212 -4.56 -13.79 19.80
CA ALA A 212 -5.65 -14.31 18.96
C ALA A 212 -6.62 -13.20 18.55
N LYS A 213 -7.07 -12.37 19.49
CA LYS A 213 -8.00 -11.26 19.25
C LYS A 213 -7.36 -10.16 18.38
N LEU A 214 -6.09 -9.85 18.58
CA LEU A 214 -5.37 -8.86 17.79
C LEU A 214 -5.25 -9.30 16.32
N ARG A 215 -4.90 -10.56 16.07
CA ARG A 215 -4.81 -11.09 14.69
C ARG A 215 -6.17 -11.14 13.98
N LEU A 216 -7.25 -11.37 14.68
CA LEU A 216 -8.59 -11.31 14.10
C LEU A 216 -8.93 -9.89 13.60
N THR A 217 -8.43 -8.87 14.27
CA THR A 217 -8.77 -7.47 13.99
C THR A 217 -8.31 -7.02 12.61
N PHE A 218 -7.07 -7.29 12.24
CA PHE A 218 -6.54 -6.84 10.95
C PHE A 218 -6.75 -7.85 9.81
N ARG A 219 -7.12 -9.12 10.11
CA ARG A 219 -7.56 -10.08 9.08
C ARG A 219 -9.00 -9.88 8.65
N ALA A 220 -9.88 -9.41 9.56
CA ALA A 220 -11.30 -9.22 9.27
C ALA A 220 -11.60 -8.01 8.37
N GLU A 221 -10.73 -7.00 8.32
CA GLU A 221 -10.93 -5.79 7.50
C GLU A 221 -10.52 -5.95 6.03
N GLY A 222 -10.31 -7.19 5.57
CA GLY A 222 -10.22 -7.47 4.13
C GLY A 222 -9.17 -6.67 3.39
N PHE A 223 -7.94 -6.64 3.90
CA PHE A 223 -6.80 -6.25 3.07
C PHE A 223 -6.67 -7.26 1.94
N HIS A 224 -7.23 -6.92 0.79
CA HIS A 224 -6.89 -7.60 -0.44
C HIS A 224 -5.39 -7.49 -0.65
N GLU A 225 -4.74 -8.62 -0.95
CA GLU A 225 -3.31 -8.79 -1.22
C GLU A 225 -2.74 -7.91 -2.36
N GLY A 226 -3.43 -6.84 -2.74
CA GLY A 226 -3.05 -5.94 -3.83
C GLY A 226 -2.38 -4.62 -3.43
N ALA A 227 -2.22 -4.29 -2.14
CA ALA A 227 -1.73 -2.99 -1.72
C ALA A 227 -0.25 -2.97 -1.27
N VAL A 228 0.46 -4.09 -1.32
CA VAL A 228 1.89 -4.19 -0.97
C VAL A 228 2.64 -4.93 -2.06
N ALA A 229 2.60 -4.42 -3.29
CA ALA A 229 3.51 -4.83 -4.33
C ALA A 229 4.34 -3.63 -4.75
N THR A 230 5.59 -3.62 -4.26
CA THR A 230 6.82 -2.89 -4.72
C THR A 230 6.68 -1.41 -5.06
#